data_0347271f814e6785fbf8601a38ed059f
#
_entry.id   0347271f814e6785fbf8601a38ed059f
#
_cell.length_a   1.000
_cell.length_b   1.000
_cell.length_c   1.000
_cell.angle_alpha   90.00
_cell.angle_beta   90.00
_cell.angle_gamma   90.00
#
_symmetry.space_group_name_H-M   'P 1'
#
loop_
_entity.id
_entity.type
_entity.pdbx_description
1 polymer ?
#
loop_
_entity_poly.entity_id
_entity_poly.type
_entity_poly.pdbx_seq_one_letter_code
_entity_poly.pdbx_strand_id
1 'polypeptide(L)'
;MTSRKFTCCKEGNKAPWERDGENKYERAETRTSCNAYMIIRLDKKKGKYFIHGLELNHNHILHIPQCAHMMPSQRKVSKAQAMEIDLSYDSGIKLKDSYEFMARQVGVRDALGYTKQDQKNYHLVKWQKEQKCDEAGSLFKYF
;
A
#
# COMPACT_ATOMS: atom_id res chain seq x y z
N MET A 1 -11.37 21.02 -1.26
CA MET A 1 -11.81 20.27 -0.07
C MET A 1 -11.42 21.03 1.18
N THR A 2 -12.38 21.34 2.05
CA THR A 2 -12.14 22.16 3.26
C THR A 2 -12.05 21.31 4.54
N SER A 3 -12.40 20.05 4.47
CA SER A 3 -12.38 19.12 5.62
C SER A 3 -12.03 17.69 5.17
N ARG A 4 -11.30 16.96 6.01
CA ARG A 4 -11.04 15.51 5.88
C ARG A 4 -11.26 14.80 7.19
N LYS A 5 -11.94 13.66 7.15
CA LYS A 5 -12.05 12.73 8.27
C LYS A 5 -11.14 11.52 7.99
N PHE A 6 -10.30 11.19 8.94
CA PHE A 6 -9.51 9.97 8.98
C PHE A 6 -10.11 9.08 10.05
N THR A 7 -10.35 7.83 9.74
CA THR A 7 -10.95 6.85 10.65
C THR A 7 -10.04 5.66 10.82
N CYS A 8 -10.23 4.92 11.88
CA CYS A 8 -9.50 3.66 12.09
C CYS A 8 -9.84 2.66 10.96
N CYS A 9 -8.86 1.87 10.53
CA CYS A 9 -9.07 0.81 9.54
C CYS A 9 -10.05 -0.29 10.02
N LYS A 10 -10.32 -0.34 11.32
CA LYS A 10 -11.31 -1.24 11.95
C LYS A 10 -12.65 -0.57 12.25
N GLU A 11 -12.92 0.61 11.67
CA GLU A 11 -14.23 1.27 11.77
C GLU A 11 -15.32 0.45 11.07
N GLY A 12 -16.54 0.50 11.63
CA GLY A 12 -17.74 -0.16 11.09
C GLY A 12 -17.74 -1.66 11.22
N ASN A 13 -18.79 -2.26 10.67
CA ASN A 13 -19.02 -3.69 10.63
C ASN A 13 -18.93 -4.18 9.18
N LYS A 14 -18.65 -5.46 8.99
CA LYS A 14 -18.75 -6.09 7.68
C LYS A 14 -20.23 -6.10 7.27
N ALA A 15 -20.55 -5.55 6.11
CA ALA A 15 -21.88 -5.71 5.55
C ALA A 15 -22.14 -7.20 5.27
N PRO A 16 -23.37 -7.71 5.55
CA PRO A 16 -23.74 -9.06 5.12
C PRO A 16 -23.52 -9.17 3.62
N TRP A 17 -22.83 -10.20 3.20
CA TRP A 17 -22.53 -10.41 1.79
C TRP A 17 -23.70 -11.15 1.13
N GLU A 18 -24.54 -10.43 0.41
CA GLU A 18 -25.64 -10.97 -0.40
C GLU A 18 -25.14 -11.43 -1.79
N ARG A 19 -24.20 -12.34 -1.87
CA ARG A 19 -23.92 -13.04 -3.12
C ARG A 19 -24.39 -14.47 -2.99
N ASP A 20 -25.37 -14.84 -3.81
CA ASP A 20 -25.82 -16.20 -4.07
C ASP A 20 -24.64 -17.00 -4.65
N GLY A 21 -23.86 -17.61 -3.79
CA GLY A 21 -22.75 -18.47 -4.17
C GLY A 21 -22.03 -18.96 -2.93
N GLU A 22 -21.87 -20.28 -2.82
CA GLU A 22 -21.10 -20.92 -1.77
C GLU A 22 -19.66 -20.40 -1.76
N ASN A 23 -19.40 -19.35 -0.98
CA ASN A 23 -18.02 -18.94 -0.69
C ASN A 23 -17.38 -19.98 0.20
N LYS A 24 -16.56 -20.82 -0.37
CA LYS A 24 -15.84 -21.90 0.30
C LYS A 24 -14.94 -21.44 1.46
N TYR A 25 -14.58 -20.14 1.52
CA TYR A 25 -13.69 -19.60 2.55
C TYR A 25 -14.13 -18.18 2.94
N GLU A 26 -14.77 -18.07 4.07
CA GLU A 26 -15.09 -16.78 4.67
C GLU A 26 -13.82 -16.16 5.29
N ARG A 27 -13.49 -14.92 4.88
CA ARG A 27 -12.40 -14.18 5.53
C ARG A 27 -12.83 -13.78 6.93
N ALA A 28 -11.92 -13.97 7.90
CA ALA A 28 -12.14 -13.53 9.27
C ALA A 28 -12.53 -12.05 9.33
N GLU A 29 -13.50 -11.73 10.19
CA GLU A 29 -13.89 -10.34 10.45
C GLU A 29 -12.72 -9.57 11.07
N THR A 30 -12.32 -8.47 10.43
CA THR A 30 -11.24 -7.63 10.90
C THR A 30 -11.71 -6.30 11.47
N ARG A 31 -12.99 -5.93 11.24
CA ARG A 31 -13.59 -4.70 11.74
C ARG A 31 -14.15 -4.94 13.13
N THR A 32 -14.01 -3.96 14.00
CA THR A 32 -14.41 -4.02 15.40
C THR A 32 -15.33 -2.88 15.81
N SER A 33 -15.91 -2.16 14.83
CA SER A 33 -16.68 -0.94 15.05
C SER A 33 -15.89 0.10 15.85
N CYS A 34 -14.59 0.24 15.55
CA CYS A 34 -13.73 1.18 16.24
C CYS A 34 -14.14 2.63 15.94
N ASN A 35 -14.36 3.43 17.00
CA ASN A 35 -14.79 4.82 16.89
C ASN A 35 -13.63 5.82 16.81
N ALA A 36 -12.38 5.36 16.79
CA ALA A 36 -11.22 6.24 16.72
C ALA A 36 -11.18 7.01 15.37
N TYR A 37 -11.07 8.34 15.45
CA TYR A 37 -11.02 9.19 14.27
C TYR A 37 -10.24 10.49 14.53
N MET A 38 -9.84 11.14 13.43
CA MET A 38 -9.32 12.51 13.41
C MET A 38 -9.99 13.29 12.28
N ILE A 39 -10.50 14.47 12.59
CA ILE A 39 -11.04 15.41 11.61
C ILE A 39 -10.13 16.62 11.52
N ILE A 40 -9.62 16.89 10.33
CA ILE A 40 -8.89 18.12 10.03
C ILE A 40 -9.73 19.05 9.17
N ARG A 41 -9.64 20.36 9.44
CA ARG A 41 -10.29 21.41 8.66
C ARG A 41 -9.28 22.46 8.24
N LEU A 42 -9.52 23.05 7.08
CA LEU A 42 -8.73 24.17 6.57
C LEU A 42 -9.31 25.50 7.11
N ASP A 43 -8.52 26.23 7.85
CA ASP A 43 -8.78 27.65 8.13
C ASP A 43 -8.40 28.45 6.87
N LYS A 44 -9.43 28.91 6.14
CA LYS A 44 -9.22 29.67 4.89
C LYS A 44 -8.53 31.01 5.11
N LYS A 45 -8.68 31.61 6.30
CA LYS A 45 -8.06 32.91 6.61
C LYS A 45 -6.56 32.77 6.85
N LYS A 46 -6.17 31.70 7.52
CA LYS A 46 -4.77 31.42 7.87
C LYS A 46 -4.05 30.52 6.86
N GLY A 47 -4.77 29.89 5.92
CA GLY A 47 -4.21 28.90 4.99
C GLY A 47 -3.68 27.64 5.66
N LYS A 48 -4.05 27.35 6.89
CA LYS A 48 -3.51 26.23 7.69
C LYS A 48 -4.60 25.25 8.08
N TYR A 49 -4.23 23.96 8.16
CA TYR A 49 -5.11 22.94 8.70
C TYR A 49 -5.01 22.90 10.22
N PHE A 50 -6.15 22.65 10.87
CA PHE A 50 -6.25 22.43 12.31
C PHE A 50 -7.09 21.19 12.60
N ILE A 51 -6.83 20.55 13.74
CA ILE A 51 -7.60 19.41 14.22
C ILE A 51 -8.93 19.94 14.77
N HIS A 52 -10.03 19.53 14.15
CA HIS A 52 -11.40 19.92 14.53
C HIS A 52 -12.04 18.92 15.48
N GLY A 53 -11.71 17.64 15.34
CA GLY A 53 -12.21 16.55 16.18
C GLY A 53 -11.18 15.43 16.25
N LEU A 54 -11.05 14.84 17.43
CA LEU A 54 -10.07 13.79 17.68
C LEU A 54 -10.62 12.82 18.72
N GLU A 55 -10.69 11.54 18.37
CA GLU A 55 -10.93 10.42 19.29
C GLU A 55 -9.82 9.39 19.10
N LEU A 56 -9.01 9.19 20.13
CA LEU A 56 -7.85 8.31 20.10
C LEU A 56 -8.10 6.94 20.74
N ASN A 57 -9.25 6.77 21.42
CA ASN A 57 -9.55 5.51 22.08
C ASN A 57 -9.92 4.43 21.09
N HIS A 58 -9.09 3.42 21.02
CA HIS A 58 -9.33 2.24 20.20
C HIS A 58 -9.91 1.09 21.04
N ASN A 59 -10.89 0.38 20.53
CA ASN A 59 -11.46 -0.80 21.15
C ASN A 59 -10.73 -2.11 20.78
N HIS A 60 -9.54 -1.99 20.22
CA HIS A 60 -8.68 -3.10 19.78
C HIS A 60 -7.22 -2.78 20.01
N ILE A 61 -6.37 -3.80 20.04
CA ILE A 61 -4.93 -3.64 20.13
C ILE A 61 -4.39 -2.98 18.86
N LEU A 62 -3.57 -1.95 19.03
CA LEU A 62 -2.85 -1.32 17.94
C LEU A 62 -1.68 -2.22 17.49
N HIS A 63 -1.32 -2.10 16.22
CA HIS A 63 -0.13 -2.78 15.73
C HIS A 63 1.13 -2.26 16.42
N ILE A 64 1.97 -3.19 16.84
CA ILE A 64 3.28 -2.84 17.39
C ILE A 64 4.17 -2.23 16.29
N PRO A 65 5.07 -1.30 16.62
CA PRO A 65 5.94 -0.63 15.64
C PRO A 65 6.71 -1.59 14.72
N GLN A 66 7.12 -2.74 15.23
CA GLN A 66 7.84 -3.77 14.48
C GLN A 66 7.01 -4.36 13.32
N CYS A 67 5.68 -4.30 13.40
CA CYS A 67 4.78 -4.78 12.34
C CYS A 67 4.36 -3.67 11.34
N ALA A 68 4.94 -2.47 11.44
CA ALA A 68 4.61 -1.35 10.54
C ALA A 68 4.84 -1.70 9.07
N HIS A 69 5.88 -2.49 8.75
CA HIS A 69 6.20 -2.98 7.40
C HIS A 69 5.08 -3.85 6.79
N MET A 70 4.17 -4.40 7.60
CA MET A 70 3.01 -5.16 7.12
C MET A 70 1.83 -4.26 6.70
N MET A 71 1.83 -2.99 7.12
CA MET A 71 0.74 -2.06 6.80
C MET A 71 0.93 -1.43 5.42
N PRO A 72 -0.06 -1.50 4.49
CA PRO A 72 0.05 -0.92 3.15
C PRO A 72 0.41 0.56 3.14
N SER A 73 -0.07 1.33 4.13
CA SER A 73 0.20 2.76 4.26
C SER A 73 1.65 3.10 4.66
N GLN A 74 2.36 2.14 5.24
CA GLN A 74 3.73 2.30 5.73
C GLN A 74 4.77 1.69 4.78
N ARG A 75 4.32 0.87 3.83
CA ARG A 75 5.20 0.20 2.87
C ARG A 75 5.47 1.08 1.66
N LYS A 76 6.73 1.16 1.26
CA LYS A 76 7.12 1.87 0.05
C LYS A 76 8.44 1.35 -0.47
N VAL A 77 8.49 1.04 -1.74
CA VAL A 77 9.76 0.84 -2.46
C VAL A 77 10.41 2.21 -2.66
N SER A 78 11.60 2.41 -2.11
CA SER A 78 12.37 3.65 -2.30
C SER A 78 12.93 3.72 -3.72
N LYS A 79 13.38 4.90 -4.15
CA LYS A 79 13.99 5.07 -5.47
C LYS A 79 15.25 4.21 -5.65
N ALA A 80 16.10 4.12 -4.62
CA ALA A 80 17.30 3.29 -4.66
C ALA A 80 16.95 1.80 -4.82
N GLN A 81 16.00 1.32 -4.01
CA GLN A 81 15.51 -0.06 -4.11
C GLN A 81 14.86 -0.35 -5.48
N ALA A 82 14.12 0.61 -6.02
CA ALA A 82 13.53 0.49 -7.36
C ALA A 82 14.61 0.29 -8.44
N MET A 83 15.68 1.07 -8.39
CA MET A 83 16.82 0.93 -9.32
C MET A 83 17.50 -0.44 -9.18
N GLU A 84 17.65 -0.93 -7.97
CA GLU A 84 18.26 -2.23 -7.68
C GLU A 84 17.38 -3.41 -8.14
N ILE A 85 16.06 -3.28 -7.99
CA ILE A 85 15.07 -4.23 -8.55
C ILE A 85 15.17 -4.27 -10.07
N ASP A 86 15.23 -3.10 -10.72
CA ASP A 86 15.32 -2.98 -12.18
C ASP A 86 16.62 -3.59 -12.69
N LEU A 87 17.76 -3.24 -12.10
CA LEU A 87 19.06 -3.79 -12.47
C LEU A 87 19.12 -5.31 -12.32
N SER A 88 18.55 -5.82 -11.22
CA SER A 88 18.46 -7.27 -11.00
C SER A 88 17.63 -7.97 -12.08
N TYR A 89 16.50 -7.35 -12.46
CA TYR A 89 15.62 -7.91 -13.48
C TYR A 89 16.28 -7.88 -14.87
N ASP A 90 16.92 -6.78 -15.25
CA ASP A 90 17.64 -6.62 -16.52
C ASP A 90 18.83 -7.58 -16.62
N SER A 91 19.40 -7.96 -15.47
CA SER A 91 20.45 -9.00 -15.37
C SER A 91 19.91 -10.42 -15.40
N GLY A 92 18.61 -10.64 -15.59
CA GLY A 92 17.97 -11.96 -15.65
C GLY A 92 17.72 -12.62 -14.30
N ILE A 93 17.89 -11.89 -13.19
CA ILE A 93 17.61 -12.41 -11.84
C ILE A 93 16.09 -12.42 -11.60
N LYS A 94 15.56 -13.58 -11.18
CA LYS A 94 14.13 -13.70 -10.87
C LYS A 94 13.74 -12.77 -9.73
N LEU A 95 12.56 -12.14 -9.82
CA LEU A 95 12.05 -11.22 -8.79
C LEU A 95 12.03 -11.82 -7.37
N LYS A 96 11.84 -13.14 -7.26
CA LYS A 96 11.92 -13.83 -5.98
C LYS A 96 13.33 -13.78 -5.38
N ASP A 97 14.32 -14.03 -6.21
CA ASP A 97 15.71 -14.15 -5.78
C ASP A 97 16.32 -12.77 -5.51
N SER A 98 15.95 -11.76 -6.31
CA SER A 98 16.34 -10.37 -6.04
C SER A 98 15.74 -9.85 -4.71
N TYR A 99 14.48 -10.20 -4.38
CA TYR A 99 13.90 -9.86 -3.09
C TYR A 99 14.66 -10.47 -1.92
N GLU A 100 15.01 -11.77 -2.00
CA GLU A 100 15.76 -12.45 -0.96
C GLU A 100 17.20 -11.91 -0.84
N PHE A 101 17.82 -11.54 -1.95
CA PHE A 101 19.12 -10.89 -1.97
C PHE A 101 19.09 -9.54 -1.24
N MET A 102 18.16 -8.65 -1.58
CA MET A 102 18.00 -7.35 -0.94
C MET A 102 17.65 -7.48 0.55
N ALA A 103 16.82 -8.47 0.91
CA ALA A 103 16.49 -8.75 2.30
C ALA A 103 17.72 -9.15 3.12
N ARG A 104 18.64 -9.92 2.53
CA ARG A 104 19.92 -10.30 3.17
C ARG A 104 20.88 -9.12 3.30
N GLN A 105 20.90 -8.20 2.34
CA GLN A 105 21.73 -6.98 2.42
C GLN A 105 21.35 -6.10 3.61
N VAL A 106 20.06 -5.96 3.90
CA VAL A 106 19.57 -5.17 5.06
C VAL A 106 19.51 -6.00 6.35
N GLY A 107 19.84 -7.28 6.30
CA GLY A 107 19.93 -8.19 7.43
C GLY A 107 18.65 -8.96 7.73
N VAL A 108 17.47 -8.33 7.67
CA VAL A 108 16.17 -8.96 7.92
C VAL A 108 15.12 -8.45 6.93
N ARG A 109 14.16 -9.30 6.58
CA ARG A 109 13.07 -8.94 5.62
C ARG A 109 12.24 -7.75 6.07
N ASP A 110 12.03 -7.60 7.37
CA ASP A 110 11.21 -6.54 7.95
C ASP A 110 11.85 -5.16 7.80
N ALA A 111 13.18 -5.09 7.75
CA ALA A 111 13.93 -3.86 7.54
C ALA A 111 13.89 -3.36 6.08
N LEU A 112 13.42 -4.18 5.13
CA LEU A 112 13.33 -3.80 3.72
C LEU A 112 12.30 -2.69 3.47
N GLY A 113 11.27 -2.58 4.34
CA GLY A 113 10.24 -1.54 4.26
C GLY A 113 9.17 -1.78 3.18
N TYR A 114 9.21 -2.91 2.47
CA TYR A 114 8.20 -3.36 1.50
C TYR A 114 8.13 -4.88 1.45
N THR A 115 7.05 -5.41 0.89
CA THR A 115 6.83 -6.86 0.77
C THR A 115 7.18 -7.35 -0.64
N LYS A 116 7.35 -8.66 -0.77
CA LYS A 116 7.52 -9.32 -2.07
C LYS A 116 6.39 -9.00 -3.07
N GLN A 117 5.17 -8.80 -2.56
CA GLN A 117 4.04 -8.40 -3.41
C GLN A 117 4.19 -6.96 -3.90
N ASP A 118 4.72 -6.05 -3.07
CA ASP A 118 4.97 -4.66 -3.48
C ASP A 118 6.04 -4.60 -4.57
N GLN A 119 7.08 -5.44 -4.51
CA GLN A 119 8.07 -5.58 -5.59
C GLN A 119 7.44 -6.06 -6.90
N LYS A 120 6.58 -7.08 -6.84
CA LYS A 120 5.85 -7.56 -8.03
C LYS A 120 4.95 -6.48 -8.62
N ASN A 121 4.22 -5.77 -7.75
CA ASN A 121 3.33 -4.69 -8.19
C ASN A 121 4.12 -3.54 -8.83
N TYR A 122 5.28 -3.16 -8.26
CA TYR A 122 6.18 -2.17 -8.84
C TYR A 122 6.61 -2.56 -10.26
N HIS A 123 7.11 -3.78 -10.42
CA HIS A 123 7.56 -4.30 -11.72
C HIS A 123 6.41 -4.37 -12.73
N LEU A 124 5.22 -4.84 -12.32
CA LEU A 124 4.06 -4.91 -13.18
C LEU A 124 3.63 -3.52 -13.69
N VAL A 125 3.59 -2.52 -12.80
CA VAL A 125 3.22 -1.15 -13.16
C VAL A 125 4.25 -0.53 -14.12
N LYS A 126 5.55 -0.79 -13.90
CA LYS A 126 6.62 -0.34 -14.79
C LYS A 126 6.45 -0.96 -16.18
N TRP A 127 6.35 -2.27 -16.25
CA TRP A 127 6.15 -3.02 -17.49
C TRP A 127 4.92 -2.56 -18.28
N GLN A 128 3.79 -2.34 -17.61
CA GLN A 128 2.58 -1.80 -18.26
C GLN A 128 2.77 -0.40 -18.84
N LYS A 129 3.60 0.44 -18.20
CA LYS A 129 3.92 1.78 -18.72
C LYS A 129 4.80 1.70 -19.96
N GLU A 130 5.79 0.83 -19.94
CA GLU A 130 6.71 0.60 -21.06
C GLU A 130 5.95 0.05 -22.28
N GLN A 131 5.06 -0.94 -22.11
CA GLN A 131 4.24 -1.47 -23.19
C GLN A 131 3.31 -0.41 -23.81
N LYS A 132 2.68 0.44 -23.01
CA LYS A 132 1.83 1.52 -23.56
C LYS A 132 2.61 2.49 -24.44
N CYS A 133 3.87 2.73 -24.14
CA CYS A 133 4.74 3.57 -24.98
C CYS A 133 5.12 2.85 -26.28
N ASP A 134 5.37 1.53 -26.23
CA ASP A 134 5.75 0.73 -27.40
C ASP A 134 4.58 0.49 -28.37
N GLU A 135 3.37 0.26 -27.85
CA GLU A 135 2.17 0.11 -28.68
C GLU A 135 1.84 1.41 -29.44
N ALA A 136 1.94 2.57 -28.78
CA ALA A 136 1.78 3.87 -29.45
C ALA A 136 2.89 4.11 -30.48
N GLY A 137 4.13 3.74 -30.18
CA GLY A 137 5.28 3.86 -31.09
C GLY A 137 5.20 2.90 -32.28
N SER A 138 4.62 1.71 -32.13
CA SER A 138 4.45 0.75 -33.23
C SER A 138 3.34 1.15 -34.19
N LEU A 139 2.26 1.76 -33.72
CA LEU A 139 1.19 2.33 -34.56
C LEU A 139 1.72 3.45 -35.48
N PHE A 140 2.59 4.33 -34.99
CA PHE A 140 3.19 5.39 -35.80
C PHE A 140 4.20 4.89 -36.86
N LYS A 141 4.65 3.64 -36.80
CA LYS A 141 5.50 3.02 -37.83
C LYS A 141 4.69 2.42 -38.97
N TYR A 142 3.38 2.26 -38.83
CA TYR A 142 2.49 1.73 -39.86
C TYR A 142 1.75 2.81 -40.66
N PHE A 143 1.88 4.06 -40.29
CA PHE A 143 1.38 5.24 -41.03
C PHE A 143 2.55 6.12 -41.52
#